data_ce82801cf4f54e3300a04a548853b5bb
#
_entry.id   ce82801cf4f54e3300a04a548853b5bb
#
_cell.length_a   1.000
_cell.length_b   1.000
_cell.length_c   1.000
_cell.angle_alpha   90.00
_cell.angle_beta   90.00
_cell.angle_gamma   90.00
#
_symmetry.space_group_name_H-M   'P 1'
#
loop_
_entity.id
_entity.type
_entity.pdbx_description
1 polymer ?
#
loop_
_entity_poly.entity_id
_entity_poly.type
_entity_poly.pdbx_seq_one_letter_code
_entity_poly.pdbx_strand_id
1 'polypeptide(L)'
;MTAGADPTVYAYEVDGLGGQLLMDDANIPSLLSLPYLGWCDPGEQLYLRTREFVLSDANPFYYACSSASGIGSPHTPPDHIWPLSLTMQALTSDDEAERTRLAELLLRTDGGTGSMHESFHVDDPATFTRPWFGWGDALFAELLLDLTGRSTAALHPRLSTTEPPSR
;
A
#
# COMPACT_ATOMS: atom_id res chain seq x y z
N MET A 1 30.08 -4.30 17.44
CA MET A 1 29.06 -3.32 17.03
C MET A 1 29.45 -2.85 15.64
N THR A 2 28.89 -3.45 14.60
CA THR A 2 29.04 -2.95 13.23
C THR A 2 28.16 -1.72 13.13
N ALA A 3 28.75 -0.58 12.82
CA ALA A 3 28.01 0.64 12.52
C ALA A 3 27.15 0.35 11.29
N GLY A 4 25.87 0.06 11.50
CA GLY A 4 24.90 -0.02 10.44
C GLY A 4 24.82 1.35 9.78
N ALA A 5 24.93 1.41 8.46
CA ALA A 5 24.57 2.59 7.72
C ALA A 5 23.16 2.98 8.17
N ASP A 6 22.95 4.28 8.42
CA ASP A 6 21.62 4.82 8.73
C ASP A 6 20.68 4.37 7.62
N PRO A 7 19.63 3.58 7.91
CA PRO A 7 18.83 2.98 6.86
C PRO A 7 18.14 4.10 6.07
N THR A 8 18.39 4.11 4.76
CA THR A 8 17.73 5.11 3.89
C THR A 8 16.27 4.79 3.65
N VAL A 9 15.90 3.49 3.74
CA VAL A 9 14.54 2.96 3.62
C VAL A 9 14.38 1.76 4.56
N TYR A 10 13.15 1.41 4.90
CA TYR A 10 12.86 0.14 5.57
C TYR A 10 13.16 -1.04 4.63
N ALA A 11 13.72 -2.12 5.17
CA ALA A 11 13.89 -3.37 4.45
C ALA A 11 12.64 -4.24 4.60
N TYR A 12 12.25 -4.93 3.53
CA TYR A 12 11.14 -5.91 3.54
C TYR A 12 11.49 -7.09 4.44
N GLU A 13 12.70 -7.62 4.30
CA GLU A 13 13.24 -8.68 5.15
C GLU A 13 14.70 -8.43 5.51
N VAL A 14 15.11 -8.96 6.65
CA VAL A 14 16.51 -8.97 7.12
C VAL A 14 16.87 -10.37 7.62
N ASP A 15 18.10 -10.83 7.32
CA ASP A 15 18.58 -12.15 7.72
C ASP A 15 19.28 -12.18 9.08
N GLY A 16 19.43 -11.02 9.74
CA GLY A 16 20.16 -10.88 11.01
C GLY A 16 21.69 -10.97 10.87
N LEU A 17 22.21 -11.19 9.67
CA LEU A 17 23.64 -11.31 9.36
C LEU A 17 24.17 -10.11 8.55
N GLY A 18 23.31 -9.15 8.26
CA GLY A 18 23.62 -7.95 7.48
C GLY A 18 23.03 -7.96 6.07
N GLY A 19 22.40 -9.05 5.65
CA GLY A 19 21.63 -9.12 4.41
C GLY A 19 20.27 -8.43 4.58
N GLN A 20 19.84 -7.73 3.52
CA GLN A 20 18.57 -7.01 3.45
C GLN A 20 17.91 -7.27 2.10
N LEU A 21 16.62 -7.54 2.10
CA LEU A 21 15.80 -7.58 0.91
C LEU A 21 15.05 -6.25 0.79
N LEU A 22 15.36 -5.51 -0.28
CA LEU A 22 14.74 -4.21 -0.57
C LEU A 22 13.72 -4.39 -1.68
N MET A 23 12.47 -4.47 -1.30
CA MET A 23 11.29 -4.55 -2.16
C MET A 23 10.04 -4.23 -1.33
N ASP A 24 8.89 -4.18 -1.97
CA ASP A 24 7.59 -4.33 -1.32
C ASP A 24 6.66 -5.14 -2.22
N ASP A 25 5.70 -5.79 -1.61
CA ASP A 25 4.70 -6.66 -2.22
C ASP A 25 3.32 -6.12 -1.87
N ALA A 26 2.34 -6.38 -2.73
CA ALA A 26 0.98 -5.89 -2.57
C ALA A 26 0.22 -6.50 -1.39
N ASN A 27 0.72 -7.60 -0.79
CA ASN A 27 0.09 -8.18 0.39
C ASN A 27 0.21 -7.28 1.63
N ILE A 28 -0.70 -7.46 2.59
CA ILE A 28 -0.68 -6.78 3.88
C ILE A 28 -0.44 -7.83 4.97
N PRO A 29 0.53 -7.60 5.86
CA PRO A 29 1.35 -6.38 6.04
C PRO A 29 2.40 -6.16 4.93
N SER A 30 2.68 -4.89 4.61
CA SER A 30 3.68 -4.44 3.65
C SER A 30 4.40 -3.21 4.18
N LEU A 31 5.49 -2.79 3.53
CA LEU A 31 6.16 -1.55 3.90
C LEU A 31 5.26 -0.33 3.66
N LEU A 32 4.45 -0.37 2.61
CA LEU A 32 3.47 0.67 2.32
C LEU A 32 2.40 0.79 3.42
N SER A 33 2.05 -0.33 4.07
CA SER A 33 0.99 -0.39 5.09
C SER A 33 1.44 0.00 6.51
N LEU A 34 2.71 0.33 6.74
CA LEU A 34 3.24 0.60 8.09
C LEU A 34 2.45 1.65 8.89
N PRO A 35 2.07 2.82 8.32
CA PRO A 35 1.25 3.78 9.06
C PRO A 35 -0.17 3.29 9.34
N TYR A 36 -0.77 2.58 8.39
CA TYR A 36 -2.10 1.97 8.57
C TYR A 36 -2.13 0.98 9.72
N LEU A 37 -1.05 0.22 9.88
CA LEU A 37 -0.87 -0.74 10.99
C LEU A 37 -0.46 -0.08 12.31
N GLY A 38 -0.24 1.24 12.33
CA GLY A 38 0.18 1.98 13.51
C GLY A 38 1.65 1.78 13.90
N TRP A 39 2.49 1.30 12.98
CA TRP A 39 3.92 1.09 13.23
C TRP A 39 4.71 2.40 13.26
N CYS A 40 4.38 3.35 12.38
CA CYS A 40 5.04 4.64 12.28
C CYS A 40 4.03 5.75 11.93
N ASP A 41 4.45 7.00 12.10
CA ASP A 41 3.68 8.15 11.62
C ASP A 41 3.79 8.27 10.08
N PRO A 42 2.70 8.59 9.35
CA PRO A 42 2.75 8.76 7.90
C PRO A 42 3.69 9.88 7.45
N GLY A 43 3.99 10.87 8.30
CA GLY A 43 4.95 11.94 8.06
C GLY A 43 6.40 11.60 8.43
N GLU A 44 6.68 10.42 8.95
CA GLU A 44 8.03 10.01 9.33
C GLU A 44 8.97 9.96 8.11
N GLN A 45 10.13 10.61 8.20
CA GLN A 45 11.05 10.75 7.07
C GLN A 45 11.56 9.43 6.51
N LEU A 46 11.77 8.42 7.36
CA LEU A 46 12.19 7.10 6.91
C LEU A 46 11.05 6.41 6.14
N TYR A 47 9.81 6.53 6.62
CA TYR A 47 8.66 6.01 5.91
C TYR A 47 8.42 6.73 4.58
N LEU A 48 8.52 8.04 4.52
CA LEU A 48 8.34 8.80 3.27
C LEU A 48 9.35 8.37 2.19
N ARG A 49 10.63 8.17 2.56
CA ARG A 49 11.62 7.61 1.62
C ARG A 49 11.32 6.16 1.23
N THR A 50 10.82 5.37 2.17
CA THR A 50 10.40 3.98 1.89
C THR A 50 9.22 3.97 0.93
N ARG A 51 8.22 4.84 1.15
CA ARG A 51 7.07 5.01 0.26
C ARG A 51 7.51 5.41 -1.15
N GLU A 52 8.41 6.39 -1.28
CA GLU A 52 8.97 6.79 -2.57
C GLU A 52 9.69 5.63 -3.28
N PHE A 53 10.48 4.85 -2.54
CA PHE A 53 11.17 3.67 -3.06
C PHE A 53 10.18 2.60 -3.55
N VAL A 54 9.22 2.19 -2.74
CA VAL A 54 8.30 1.09 -3.08
C VAL A 54 7.32 1.46 -4.19
N LEU A 55 7.05 2.74 -4.41
CA LEU A 55 6.21 3.27 -5.48
C LEU A 55 7.02 3.74 -6.70
N SER A 56 8.19 3.14 -6.95
CA SER A 56 9.08 3.45 -8.05
C SER A 56 9.63 2.19 -8.71
N ASP A 57 10.28 2.35 -9.86
CA ASP A 57 10.96 1.28 -10.62
C ASP A 57 12.10 0.60 -9.82
N ALA A 58 12.50 1.16 -8.68
CA ALA A 58 13.46 0.53 -7.76
C ALA A 58 12.85 -0.67 -7.01
N ASN A 59 11.52 -0.74 -6.89
CA ASN A 59 10.82 -1.91 -6.39
C ASN A 59 10.54 -2.89 -7.53
N PRO A 60 11.05 -4.14 -7.50
CA PRO A 60 10.87 -5.11 -8.58
C PRO A 60 9.42 -5.52 -8.84
N PHE A 61 8.49 -5.22 -7.92
CA PHE A 61 7.07 -5.49 -8.07
C PHE A 61 6.23 -4.24 -8.36
N TYR A 62 6.87 -3.09 -8.60
CA TYR A 62 6.16 -1.92 -9.09
C TYR A 62 6.04 -2.00 -10.61
N TYR A 63 4.81 -1.94 -11.09
CA TYR A 63 4.50 -1.95 -12.52
C TYR A 63 3.83 -0.64 -12.89
N ALA A 64 4.21 -0.09 -14.06
CA ALA A 64 3.65 1.15 -14.57
C ALA A 64 3.49 1.07 -16.08
N CYS A 65 2.28 1.31 -16.58
CA CYS A 65 2.00 1.37 -17.99
C CYS A 65 0.81 2.31 -18.31
N SER A 66 0.18 2.13 -19.45
CA SER A 66 -0.79 3.10 -20.00
C SER A 66 -2.07 3.27 -19.16
N SER A 67 -2.59 2.22 -18.56
CA SER A 67 -3.86 2.25 -17.83
C SER A 67 -3.70 2.49 -16.34
N ALA A 68 -2.63 1.97 -15.74
CA ALA A 68 -2.41 2.05 -14.31
C ALA A 68 -0.93 1.93 -13.93
N SER A 69 -0.64 2.30 -12.68
CA SER A 69 0.64 2.00 -12.02
C SER A 69 0.38 1.63 -10.56
N GLY A 70 1.18 0.69 -10.03
CA GLY A 70 1.02 0.23 -8.64
C GLY A 70 1.88 -0.98 -8.33
N ILE A 71 1.76 -1.48 -7.11
CA ILE A 71 2.53 -2.63 -6.64
C ILE A 71 1.75 -3.91 -6.95
N GLY A 72 2.43 -4.88 -7.54
CA GLY A 72 1.99 -6.25 -7.73
C GLY A 72 2.57 -7.20 -6.70
N SER A 73 2.60 -8.50 -7.03
CA SER A 73 3.05 -9.54 -6.11
C SER A 73 3.70 -10.69 -6.86
N PRO A 74 4.67 -11.41 -6.25
CA PRO A 74 5.19 -12.67 -6.81
C PRO A 74 4.11 -13.78 -6.89
N HIS A 75 2.95 -13.60 -6.27
CA HIS A 75 1.84 -14.56 -6.28
C HIS A 75 0.96 -14.45 -7.52
N THR A 76 1.11 -13.41 -8.32
CA THR A 76 0.32 -13.17 -9.54
C THR A 76 1.23 -12.99 -10.74
N PRO A 77 0.72 -13.07 -11.99
CA PRO A 77 1.55 -12.90 -13.17
C PRO A 77 2.28 -11.54 -13.18
N PRO A 78 3.43 -11.45 -13.88
CA PRO A 78 4.08 -10.15 -14.14
C PRO A 78 3.10 -9.14 -14.75
N ASP A 79 3.43 -7.86 -14.62
CA ASP A 79 2.62 -6.75 -15.11
C ASP A 79 1.19 -6.68 -14.57
N HIS A 80 0.95 -7.38 -13.45
CA HIS A 80 -0.31 -7.30 -12.69
C HIS A 80 -0.11 -6.52 -11.41
N ILE A 81 -0.96 -5.52 -11.20
CA ILE A 81 -1.03 -4.75 -9.95
C ILE A 81 -2.26 -5.14 -9.14
N TRP A 82 -2.19 -4.95 -7.84
CA TRP A 82 -3.27 -5.34 -6.94
C TRP A 82 -4.11 -4.15 -6.52
N PRO A 83 -5.44 -4.19 -6.63
CA PRO A 83 -6.34 -3.21 -6.03
C PRO A 83 -6.06 -2.98 -4.54
N LEU A 84 -5.64 -4.03 -3.83
CA LEU A 84 -5.28 -3.97 -2.42
C LEU A 84 -4.14 -2.97 -2.16
N SER A 85 -3.07 -2.98 -2.98
CA SER A 85 -1.94 -2.06 -2.84
C SER A 85 -2.33 -0.62 -3.20
N LEU A 86 -3.15 -0.42 -4.24
CA LEU A 86 -3.68 0.90 -4.61
C LEU A 86 -4.56 1.49 -3.48
N THR A 87 -5.37 0.66 -2.87
CA THR A 87 -6.21 1.05 -1.72
C THR A 87 -5.33 1.43 -0.52
N MET A 88 -4.29 0.63 -0.24
CA MET A 88 -3.36 0.92 0.84
C MET A 88 -2.56 2.19 0.57
N GLN A 89 -2.15 2.43 -0.68
CA GLN A 89 -1.51 3.69 -1.09
C GLN A 89 -2.39 4.90 -0.79
N ALA A 90 -3.70 4.79 -1.03
CA ALA A 90 -4.65 5.86 -0.72
C ALA A 90 -4.87 6.03 0.80
N LEU A 91 -5.03 4.94 1.55
CA LEU A 91 -5.26 4.97 3.00
C LEU A 91 -4.06 5.52 3.80
N THR A 92 -2.85 5.42 3.25
CA THR A 92 -1.62 5.90 3.87
C THR A 92 -1.11 7.22 3.28
N SER A 93 -1.90 7.90 2.45
CA SER A 93 -1.59 9.21 1.88
C SER A 93 -2.30 10.33 2.65
N ASP A 94 -1.58 11.41 2.91
CA ASP A 94 -2.16 12.67 3.41
C ASP A 94 -2.59 13.60 2.26
N ASP A 95 -2.29 13.24 1.00
CA ASP A 95 -2.70 13.99 -0.19
C ASP A 95 -4.10 13.56 -0.65
N GLU A 96 -5.09 14.42 -0.43
CA GLU A 96 -6.49 14.17 -0.80
C GLU A 96 -6.66 13.99 -2.32
N ALA A 97 -5.85 14.68 -3.14
CA ALA A 97 -5.88 14.52 -4.58
C ALA A 97 -5.35 13.15 -5.02
N GLU A 98 -4.29 12.64 -4.40
CA GLU A 98 -3.80 11.28 -4.62
C GLU A 98 -4.87 10.27 -4.22
N ARG A 99 -5.48 10.41 -3.05
CA ARG A 99 -6.50 9.51 -2.52
C ARG A 99 -7.72 9.42 -3.45
N THR A 100 -8.22 10.58 -3.90
CA THR A 100 -9.35 10.65 -4.84
C THR A 100 -9.00 10.00 -6.18
N ARG A 101 -7.84 10.31 -6.75
CA ARG A 101 -7.35 9.74 -8.01
C ARG A 101 -7.24 8.21 -7.94
N LEU A 102 -6.75 7.68 -6.82
CA LEU A 102 -6.63 6.22 -6.62
C LEU A 102 -8.00 5.55 -6.47
N ALA A 103 -8.95 6.16 -5.76
CA ALA A 103 -10.32 5.66 -5.67
C ALA A 103 -11.00 5.63 -7.04
N GLU A 104 -10.84 6.68 -7.86
CA GLU A 104 -11.33 6.71 -9.23
C GLU A 104 -10.66 5.66 -10.13
N LEU A 105 -9.37 5.41 -9.94
CA LEU A 105 -8.64 4.36 -10.66
C LEU A 105 -9.23 2.99 -10.33
N LEU A 106 -9.42 2.68 -9.06
CA LEU A 106 -10.03 1.43 -8.59
C LEU A 106 -11.41 1.20 -9.20
N LEU A 107 -12.25 2.25 -9.26
CA LEU A 107 -13.58 2.17 -9.89
C LEU A 107 -13.53 1.93 -11.41
N ARG A 108 -12.48 2.39 -12.10
CA ARG A 108 -12.32 2.20 -13.55
C ARG A 108 -11.70 0.86 -13.93
N THR A 109 -11.04 0.20 -12.98
CA THR A 109 -10.27 -1.03 -13.21
C THR A 109 -10.93 -2.27 -12.61
N ASP A 110 -12.22 -2.20 -12.31
CA ASP A 110 -13.01 -3.30 -11.77
C ASP A 110 -13.42 -4.35 -12.82
N GLY A 111 -12.94 -4.21 -14.08
CA GLY A 111 -13.28 -5.11 -15.18
C GLY A 111 -14.78 -5.21 -15.48
N GLY A 112 -15.61 -4.27 -15.00
CA GLY A 112 -17.07 -4.27 -15.13
C GLY A 112 -17.76 -5.25 -14.19
N THR A 113 -17.08 -5.76 -13.18
CA THR A 113 -17.64 -6.74 -12.23
C THR A 113 -18.32 -6.11 -11.02
N GLY A 114 -17.97 -4.84 -10.70
CA GLY A 114 -18.41 -4.15 -9.49
C GLY A 114 -17.74 -4.68 -8.22
N SER A 115 -16.61 -5.41 -8.34
CA SER A 115 -15.84 -5.95 -7.23
C SER A 115 -14.35 -5.76 -7.45
N MET A 116 -13.59 -5.72 -6.37
CA MET A 116 -12.12 -5.70 -6.46
C MET A 116 -11.59 -7.10 -6.76
N HIS A 117 -10.68 -7.16 -7.73
CA HIS A 117 -9.94 -8.37 -8.09
C HIS A 117 -8.75 -8.57 -7.16
N GLU A 118 -8.14 -9.76 -7.18
CA GLU A 118 -6.82 -9.95 -6.57
C GLU A 118 -5.77 -9.12 -7.31
N SER A 119 -5.72 -9.22 -8.65
CA SER A 119 -4.85 -8.39 -9.48
C SER A 119 -5.45 -8.15 -10.86
N PHE A 120 -4.98 -7.11 -11.56
CA PHE A 120 -5.32 -6.83 -12.95
C PHE A 120 -4.08 -6.36 -13.73
N HIS A 121 -4.08 -6.60 -15.03
CA HIS A 121 -2.95 -6.24 -15.90
C HIS A 121 -2.88 -4.72 -16.12
N VAL A 122 -1.68 -4.14 -16.04
CA VAL A 122 -1.45 -2.67 -16.06
C VAL A 122 -1.91 -1.97 -17.34
N ASP A 123 -2.02 -2.68 -18.47
CA ASP A 123 -2.50 -2.15 -19.73
C ASP A 123 -3.95 -2.53 -20.06
N ASP A 124 -4.42 -3.67 -19.55
CA ASP A 124 -5.73 -4.21 -19.83
C ASP A 124 -6.44 -4.66 -18.54
N PRO A 125 -7.16 -3.77 -17.87
CA PRO A 125 -7.88 -4.10 -16.64
C PRO A 125 -8.97 -5.18 -16.79
N ALA A 126 -9.35 -5.56 -18.01
CA ALA A 126 -10.24 -6.71 -18.23
C ALA A 126 -9.52 -8.05 -18.06
N THR A 127 -8.19 -8.05 -18.08
CA THR A 127 -7.35 -9.21 -17.77
C THR A 127 -7.00 -9.20 -16.29
N PHE A 128 -7.68 -10.04 -15.49
CA PHE A 128 -7.54 -10.06 -14.04
C PHE A 128 -7.51 -11.47 -13.46
N THR A 129 -6.97 -11.60 -12.25
CA THR A 129 -7.05 -12.83 -11.44
C THR A 129 -8.15 -12.67 -10.40
N ARG A 130 -8.80 -13.77 -10.01
CA ARG A 130 -9.88 -13.83 -9.03
C ARG A 130 -10.90 -12.70 -9.18
N PRO A 131 -12.00 -12.90 -9.90
CA PRO A 131 -12.98 -11.87 -10.23
C PRO A 131 -13.65 -11.23 -9.00
N TRP A 132 -13.52 -11.85 -7.85
CA TRP A 132 -13.98 -11.36 -6.56
C TRP A 132 -12.92 -11.66 -5.49
N PHE A 133 -12.44 -10.61 -4.83
CA PHE A 133 -11.43 -10.72 -3.79
C PHE A 133 -11.88 -9.92 -2.56
N GLY A 134 -12.57 -10.58 -1.65
CA GLY A 134 -13.24 -9.96 -0.51
C GLY A 134 -12.32 -9.13 0.40
N TRP A 135 -11.04 -9.42 0.44
CA TRP A 135 -10.06 -8.60 1.16
C TRP A 135 -9.88 -7.23 0.49
N GLY A 136 -9.75 -7.21 -0.84
CA GLY A 136 -9.71 -5.97 -1.62
C GLY A 136 -11.00 -5.16 -1.49
N ASP A 137 -12.17 -5.83 -1.58
CA ASP A 137 -13.47 -5.19 -1.41
C ASP A 137 -13.64 -4.54 -0.03
N ALA A 138 -13.20 -5.21 1.03
CA ALA A 138 -13.32 -4.70 2.40
C ALA A 138 -12.48 -3.42 2.60
N LEU A 139 -11.23 -3.42 2.15
CA LEU A 139 -10.37 -2.24 2.26
C LEU A 139 -10.80 -1.10 1.34
N PHE A 140 -11.30 -1.41 0.15
CA PHE A 140 -11.86 -0.38 -0.73
C PHE A 140 -13.11 0.28 -0.13
N ALA A 141 -13.99 -0.50 0.50
CA ALA A 141 -15.14 0.03 1.23
C ALA A 141 -14.70 0.95 2.39
N GLU A 142 -13.64 0.59 3.12
CA GLU A 142 -13.04 1.44 4.15
C GLU A 142 -12.54 2.77 3.57
N LEU A 143 -11.80 2.75 2.47
CA LEU A 143 -11.34 3.96 1.77
C LEU A 143 -12.51 4.88 1.39
N LEU A 144 -13.59 4.31 0.84
CA LEU A 144 -14.77 5.10 0.46
C LEU A 144 -15.47 5.72 1.67
N LEU A 145 -15.56 5.00 2.78
CA LEU A 145 -16.12 5.54 4.03
C LEU A 145 -15.27 6.70 4.56
N ASP A 146 -13.96 6.56 4.50
CA ASP A 146 -13.03 7.59 4.96
C ASP A 146 -13.10 8.85 4.06
N LEU A 147 -13.08 8.70 2.74
CA LEU A 147 -13.23 9.80 1.78
C LEU A 147 -14.57 10.53 1.91
N THR A 148 -15.63 9.85 2.36
CA THR A 148 -16.96 10.46 2.56
C THR A 148 -17.14 11.07 3.96
N GLY A 149 -16.09 11.11 4.79
CA GLY A 149 -16.14 11.61 6.16
C GLY A 149 -16.94 10.72 7.11
N ARG A 150 -17.30 9.51 6.71
CA ARG A 150 -17.92 8.50 7.56
C ARG A 150 -16.85 7.67 8.23
N SER A 151 -16.02 8.35 9.03
CA SER A 151 -14.80 7.82 9.63
C SER A 151 -14.95 6.41 10.19
N THR A 152 -14.04 5.54 9.75
CA THR A 152 -13.74 4.26 10.40
C THR A 152 -12.81 4.45 11.63
N ALA A 153 -12.55 5.69 12.04
CA ALA A 153 -11.64 6.03 13.15
C ALA A 153 -11.95 5.27 14.45
N ALA A 154 -13.16 4.71 14.59
CA ALA A 154 -13.50 3.80 15.68
C ALA A 154 -12.84 2.40 15.53
N LEU A 155 -12.43 2.03 14.30
CA LEU A 155 -11.80 0.74 14.01
C LEU A 155 -10.27 0.81 14.13
N HIS A 156 -9.71 1.99 13.88
CA HIS A 156 -8.28 2.27 14.03
C HIS A 156 -8.09 3.47 14.97
N PRO A 157 -8.20 3.27 16.30
CA PRO A 157 -7.84 4.33 17.23
C PRO A 157 -6.36 4.66 16.98
N ARG A 158 -6.10 5.84 16.40
CA ARG A 158 -4.73 6.38 16.37
C ARG A 158 -4.22 6.25 17.81
N LEU A 159 -3.13 5.54 17.99
CA LEU A 159 -2.48 5.43 19.28
C LEU A 159 -2.20 6.85 19.73
N SER A 160 -3.07 7.40 20.57
CA SER A 160 -2.81 8.67 21.21
C SER A 160 -1.51 8.48 21.97
N THR A 161 -0.49 9.23 21.62
CA THR A 161 0.74 9.35 22.40
C THR A 161 0.35 9.95 23.74
N THR A 162 -0.11 9.12 24.67
CA THR A 162 -0.12 9.48 26.07
C THR A 162 1.33 9.58 26.50
N GLU A 163 1.81 10.81 26.72
CA GLU A 163 3.07 11.05 27.40
C GLU A 163 3.19 10.12 28.60
N PRO A 164 4.33 9.46 28.81
CA PRO A 164 4.55 8.70 30.03
C PRO A 164 4.47 9.65 31.23
N PRO A 165 3.87 9.24 32.35
CA PRO A 165 3.80 10.08 33.53
C PRO A 165 5.21 10.48 33.96
N SER A 166 5.46 11.78 34.05
CA SER A 166 6.69 12.37 34.61
C SER A 166 6.92 11.81 36.03
N ARG A 167 8.06 11.15 36.24
CA ARG A 167 8.54 10.80 37.59
C ARG A 167 9.27 11.97 38.22
#